data_de3f221508265d744a0096ec92c7a552
#
_entry.id   de3f221508265d744a0096ec92c7a552
#
_cell.length_a   1.000
_cell.length_b   1.000
_cell.length_c   1.000
_cell.angle_alpha   90.00
_cell.angle_beta   90.00
_cell.angle_gamma   90.00
#
_symmetry.space_group_name_H-M   'P 1'
#
loop_
_entity.id
_entity.type
_entity.pdbx_description
1 polymer ?
#
loop_
_entity_poly.entity_id
_entity_poly.type
_entity_poly.pdbx_seq_one_letter_code
_entity_poly.pdbx_strand_id
1 'polypeptide(L)'
;AKENQIELFMNLYHFDMPTYLFERGGWESRDVVEAYAAYARAAFREFGSEIRYWFTFNEPIVEPDQRYRNGFWYPFIKDAKRGMQVQYHLSLAHSLAVWEFRKAKEEGYVREDAKIGLINCFAPPYTREDPTPEDLEALRMEDGINNRWWLDLVAEGHLPEDVLSTLEEKGLDRKSVV
;
A
#
# COMPACT_ATOMS: atom_id res chain seq x y z
N ALA A 1 -24.52 4.99 -12.86
CA ALA A 1 -24.22 5.92 -11.76
C ALA A 1 -24.66 7.34 -12.12
N LYS A 2 -24.18 7.94 -13.21
CA LYS A 2 -24.50 9.32 -13.62
C LYS A 2 -26.01 9.61 -13.73
N GLU A 3 -26.76 8.74 -14.38
CA GLU A 3 -28.22 8.89 -14.55
C GLU A 3 -28.97 8.95 -13.20
N ASN A 4 -28.44 8.31 -12.18
CA ASN A 4 -28.99 8.25 -10.83
C ASN A 4 -28.31 9.19 -9.82
N GLN A 5 -27.44 10.09 -10.31
CA GLN A 5 -26.68 11.05 -9.47
C GLN A 5 -25.86 10.37 -8.35
N ILE A 6 -25.30 9.19 -8.64
CA ILE A 6 -24.45 8.47 -7.69
C ILE A 6 -22.98 8.84 -7.97
N GLU A 7 -22.29 9.40 -6.99
CA GLU A 7 -20.83 9.64 -7.04
C GLU A 7 -20.08 8.33 -6.89
N LEU A 8 -19.13 8.07 -7.81
CA LEU A 8 -18.30 6.87 -7.80
C LEU A 8 -16.96 7.11 -7.12
N PHE A 9 -16.61 6.19 -6.23
CA PHE A 9 -15.30 6.07 -5.61
C PHE A 9 -14.62 4.84 -6.18
N MET A 10 -13.59 5.02 -6.99
CA MET A 10 -12.91 3.91 -7.67
C MET A 10 -11.71 3.45 -6.86
N ASN A 11 -11.74 2.20 -6.43
CA ASN A 11 -10.59 1.53 -5.83
C ASN A 11 -9.94 0.58 -6.84
N LEU A 12 -8.62 0.71 -7.04
CA LEU A 12 -7.89 -0.05 -8.06
C LEU A 12 -7.53 -1.47 -7.61
N TYR A 13 -7.37 -1.71 -6.29
CA TYR A 13 -6.99 -3.01 -5.76
C TYR A 13 -7.64 -3.29 -4.41
N HIS A 14 -8.32 -4.44 -4.31
CA HIS A 14 -8.98 -4.91 -3.09
C HIS A 14 -8.73 -6.42 -2.90
N PHE A 15 -7.44 -6.80 -2.80
CA PHE A 15 -6.92 -8.16 -2.56
C PHE A 15 -7.12 -9.16 -3.71
N ASP A 16 -7.52 -8.71 -4.87
CA ASP A 16 -7.97 -9.51 -6.03
C ASP A 16 -6.90 -9.59 -7.15
N MET A 17 -5.69 -10.02 -6.78
CA MET A 17 -4.61 -10.17 -7.76
C MET A 17 -4.91 -11.28 -8.78
N PRO A 18 -4.74 -11.03 -10.09
CA PRO A 18 -4.83 -12.08 -11.10
C PRO A 18 -3.87 -13.23 -10.84
N THR A 19 -4.36 -14.47 -10.96
CA THR A 19 -3.58 -15.69 -10.62
C THR A 19 -2.23 -15.74 -11.33
N TYR A 20 -2.17 -15.37 -12.61
CA TYR A 20 -0.91 -15.39 -13.36
C TYR A 20 0.14 -14.40 -12.83
N LEU A 21 -0.26 -13.28 -12.23
CA LEU A 21 0.67 -12.36 -11.56
C LEU A 21 1.11 -12.94 -10.21
N PHE A 22 0.20 -13.60 -9.52
CA PHE A 22 0.52 -14.27 -8.27
C PHE A 22 1.55 -15.39 -8.49
N GLU A 23 1.41 -16.21 -9.54
CA GLU A 23 2.35 -17.27 -9.94
C GLU A 23 3.73 -16.72 -10.34
N ARG A 24 3.82 -15.45 -10.74
CA ARG A 24 5.08 -14.73 -11.03
C ARG A 24 5.71 -14.07 -9.80
N GLY A 25 5.24 -14.41 -8.60
CA GLY A 25 5.78 -13.93 -7.34
C GLY A 25 4.90 -12.91 -6.61
N GLY A 26 3.75 -12.52 -7.17
CA GLY A 26 2.83 -11.59 -6.51
C GLY A 26 3.53 -10.28 -6.13
N TRP A 27 3.12 -9.69 -5.01
CA TRP A 27 3.71 -8.44 -4.51
C TRP A 27 5.17 -8.56 -4.05
N GLU A 28 5.77 -9.74 -4.00
CA GLU A 28 7.21 -9.89 -3.79
C GLU A 28 8.03 -9.59 -5.05
N SER A 29 7.39 -9.59 -6.24
CA SER A 29 8.03 -9.33 -7.53
C SER A 29 7.93 -7.87 -7.95
N ARG A 30 9.05 -7.28 -8.37
CA ARG A 30 9.10 -5.94 -8.94
C ARG A 30 8.29 -5.83 -10.23
N ASP A 31 8.26 -6.88 -11.06
CA ASP A 31 7.47 -6.92 -12.28
C ASP A 31 5.97 -6.73 -12.01
N VAL A 32 5.47 -7.22 -10.88
CA VAL A 32 4.08 -7.05 -10.48
C VAL A 32 3.78 -5.60 -10.08
N VAL A 33 4.72 -4.92 -9.44
CA VAL A 33 4.63 -3.48 -9.14
C VAL A 33 4.51 -2.67 -10.44
N GLU A 34 5.33 -2.99 -11.45
CA GLU A 34 5.29 -2.32 -12.74
C GLU A 34 4.00 -2.64 -13.53
N ALA A 35 3.56 -3.90 -13.48
CA ALA A 35 2.28 -4.31 -14.06
C ALA A 35 1.09 -3.56 -13.43
N TYR A 36 1.12 -3.36 -12.10
CA TYR A 36 0.11 -2.58 -11.42
C TYR A 36 0.12 -1.10 -11.85
N ALA A 37 1.28 -0.47 -11.99
CA ALA A 37 1.39 0.89 -12.49
C ALA A 37 0.83 1.02 -13.92
N ALA A 38 1.08 0.02 -14.78
CA ALA A 38 0.52 -0.02 -16.13
C ALA A 38 -1.01 -0.19 -16.12
N TYR A 39 -1.53 -1.03 -15.23
CA TYR A 39 -2.97 -1.19 -15.01
C TYR A 39 -3.61 0.11 -14.52
N ALA A 40 -3.01 0.78 -13.53
CA ALA A 40 -3.49 2.06 -13.02
C ALA A 40 -3.54 3.12 -14.12
N ARG A 41 -2.47 3.23 -14.94
CA ARG A 41 -2.43 4.12 -16.12
C ARG A 41 -3.57 3.85 -17.09
N ALA A 42 -3.85 2.58 -17.41
CA ALA A 42 -4.94 2.20 -18.29
C ALA A 42 -6.30 2.60 -17.71
N ALA A 43 -6.52 2.36 -16.41
CA ALA A 43 -7.74 2.74 -15.72
C ALA A 43 -7.96 4.27 -15.72
N PHE A 44 -6.91 5.06 -15.47
CA PHE A 44 -6.99 6.52 -15.49
C PHE A 44 -7.31 7.06 -16.88
N ARG A 45 -6.77 6.46 -17.94
CA ARG A 45 -7.06 6.87 -19.32
C ARG A 45 -8.48 6.52 -19.75
N GLU A 46 -8.98 5.37 -19.33
CA GLU A 46 -10.31 4.88 -19.71
C GLU A 46 -11.43 5.58 -18.92
N PHE A 47 -11.25 5.73 -17.60
CA PHE A 47 -12.30 6.17 -16.69
C PHE A 47 -12.05 7.54 -16.03
N GLY A 48 -10.90 8.15 -16.30
CA GLY A 48 -10.45 9.35 -15.58
C GLY A 48 -11.35 10.56 -15.76
N SER A 49 -12.00 10.71 -16.91
CA SER A 49 -12.97 11.79 -17.14
C SER A 49 -14.26 11.66 -16.32
N GLU A 50 -14.57 10.44 -15.87
CA GLU A 50 -15.81 10.11 -15.19
C GLU A 50 -15.67 10.07 -13.66
N ILE A 51 -14.51 9.63 -13.17
CA ILE A 51 -14.27 9.34 -11.76
C ILE A 51 -13.55 10.51 -11.10
N ARG A 52 -14.13 10.98 -9.98
CA ARG A 52 -13.56 12.06 -9.18
C ARG A 52 -12.64 11.57 -8.07
N TYR A 53 -12.99 10.45 -7.43
CA TYR A 53 -12.27 9.92 -6.26
C TYR A 53 -11.67 8.56 -6.57
N TRP A 54 -10.34 8.50 -6.49
CA TRP A 54 -9.54 7.33 -6.79
C TRP A 54 -8.81 6.85 -5.54
N PHE A 55 -8.76 5.54 -5.36
CA PHE A 55 -7.96 4.90 -4.34
C PHE A 55 -7.06 3.85 -4.98
N THR A 56 -5.79 3.88 -4.64
CA THR A 56 -4.83 2.91 -5.16
C THR A 56 -5.04 1.54 -4.55
N PHE A 57 -5.20 1.49 -3.23
CA PHE A 57 -5.36 0.27 -2.46
C PHE A 57 -6.46 0.41 -1.42
N ASN A 58 -7.14 -0.70 -1.15
CA ASN A 58 -7.88 -0.90 0.08
C ASN A 58 -6.97 -1.58 1.10
N GLU A 59 -6.81 -0.96 2.27
CA GLU A 59 -6.11 -1.50 3.44
C GLU A 59 -4.78 -2.19 3.11
N PRO A 60 -3.80 -1.49 2.53
CA PRO A 60 -2.60 -2.14 2.00
C PRO A 60 -1.79 -2.90 3.05
N ILE A 61 -1.90 -2.57 4.34
CA ILE A 61 -1.26 -3.30 5.44
C ILE A 61 -1.79 -4.73 5.60
N VAL A 62 -3.04 -4.98 5.24
CA VAL A 62 -3.68 -6.29 5.37
C VAL A 62 -3.02 -7.35 4.47
N GLU A 63 -2.56 -6.95 3.30
CA GLU A 63 -1.90 -7.85 2.34
C GLU A 63 -0.63 -8.52 2.91
N PRO A 64 0.40 -7.77 3.39
CA PRO A 64 1.58 -8.36 4.01
C PRO A 64 1.25 -9.09 5.32
N ASP A 65 0.29 -8.60 6.11
CA ASP A 65 -0.08 -9.22 7.38
C ASP A 65 -0.72 -10.58 7.18
N GLN A 66 -1.79 -10.64 6.39
CA GLN A 66 -2.60 -11.85 6.29
C GLN A 66 -1.91 -12.96 5.50
N ARG A 67 -1.14 -12.60 4.45
CA ARG A 67 -0.49 -13.57 3.57
C ARG A 67 0.89 -13.99 4.02
N TYR A 68 1.67 -13.06 4.63
CA TYR A 68 3.11 -13.26 4.82
C TYR A 68 3.54 -13.22 6.30
N ARG A 69 3.02 -12.34 7.13
CA ARG A 69 3.41 -12.28 8.56
C ARG A 69 2.64 -13.29 9.41
N ASN A 70 1.32 -13.32 9.26
CA ASN A 70 0.43 -14.17 10.04
C ASN A 70 0.11 -15.52 9.34
N GLY A 71 0.16 -15.55 8.01
CA GLY A 71 -0.10 -16.75 7.22
C GLY A 71 -1.54 -17.24 7.30
N PHE A 72 -2.53 -16.34 7.41
CA PHE A 72 -3.95 -16.69 7.45
C PHE A 72 -4.55 -16.82 6.05
N TRP A 73 -3.99 -16.11 5.06
CA TRP A 73 -4.42 -16.20 3.67
C TRP A 73 -3.35 -16.87 2.81
N TYR A 74 -3.79 -17.43 1.69
CA TYR A 74 -2.87 -17.98 0.70
C TYR A 74 -1.82 -16.92 0.30
N PRO A 75 -0.54 -17.22 0.26
CA PRO A 75 0.12 -18.54 0.28
C PRO A 75 0.44 -19.11 1.68
N PHE A 76 -0.17 -18.62 2.76
CA PHE A 76 -0.03 -19.12 4.14
C PHE A 76 1.42 -19.05 4.67
N ILE A 77 2.17 -18.05 4.23
CA ILE A 77 3.56 -17.84 4.63
C ILE A 77 3.60 -17.23 6.04
N LYS A 78 4.63 -17.59 6.81
CA LYS A 78 4.95 -16.97 8.10
C LYS A 78 6.39 -16.50 8.07
N ASP A 79 6.64 -15.36 7.47
CA ASP A 79 7.96 -14.79 7.27
C ASP A 79 7.86 -13.25 7.29
N ALA A 80 8.35 -12.64 8.37
CA ALA A 80 8.29 -11.20 8.58
C ALA A 80 9.10 -10.44 7.50
N LYS A 81 10.24 -10.98 7.06
CA LYS A 81 11.07 -10.32 6.04
C LYS A 81 10.36 -10.26 4.70
N ARG A 82 9.73 -11.35 4.27
CA ARG A 82 8.90 -11.38 3.06
C ARG A 82 7.70 -10.45 3.18
N GLY A 83 7.06 -10.41 4.36
CA GLY A 83 5.99 -9.45 4.65
C GLY A 83 6.44 -8.00 4.51
N MET A 84 7.62 -7.66 5.02
CA MET A 84 8.20 -6.32 4.84
C MET A 84 8.52 -6.01 3.38
N GLN A 85 9.04 -6.98 2.61
CA GLN A 85 9.25 -6.82 1.17
C GLN A 85 7.95 -6.47 0.43
N VAL A 86 6.87 -7.19 0.74
CA VAL A 86 5.53 -6.92 0.18
C VAL A 86 5.06 -5.52 0.56
N GLN A 87 5.22 -5.10 1.81
CA GLN A 87 4.84 -3.76 2.28
C GLN A 87 5.59 -2.65 1.53
N TYR A 88 6.91 -2.80 1.31
CA TYR A 88 7.70 -1.88 0.48
C TYR A 88 7.21 -1.83 -0.96
N HIS A 89 6.90 -2.97 -1.57
CA HIS A 89 6.43 -3.03 -2.94
C HIS A 89 5.04 -2.40 -3.11
N LEU A 90 4.15 -2.58 -2.14
CA LEU A 90 2.85 -1.90 -2.13
C LEU A 90 3.01 -0.38 -2.00
N SER A 91 3.95 0.09 -1.15
CA SER A 91 4.26 1.52 -1.03
C SER A 91 4.78 2.11 -2.35
N LEU A 92 5.66 1.38 -3.02
CA LEU A 92 6.18 1.75 -4.32
C LEU A 92 5.10 1.74 -5.40
N ALA A 93 4.26 0.70 -5.42
CA ALA A 93 3.13 0.59 -6.35
C ALA A 93 2.13 1.74 -6.16
N HIS A 94 1.84 2.13 -4.91
CA HIS A 94 1.07 3.32 -4.60
C HIS A 94 1.71 4.58 -5.22
N SER A 95 3.00 4.81 -4.96
CA SER A 95 3.71 5.99 -5.44
C SER A 95 3.74 6.06 -6.97
N LEU A 96 3.97 4.92 -7.65
CA LEU A 96 3.92 4.84 -9.11
C LEU A 96 2.52 5.11 -9.66
N ALA A 97 1.47 4.58 -9.02
CA ALA A 97 0.10 4.85 -9.42
C ALA A 97 -0.28 6.33 -9.25
N VAL A 98 0.16 6.98 -8.16
CA VAL A 98 -0.02 8.42 -7.96
C VAL A 98 0.72 9.23 -9.04
N TRP A 99 1.92 8.81 -9.41
CA TRP A 99 2.66 9.44 -10.49
C TRP A 99 1.92 9.29 -11.85
N GLU A 100 1.44 8.10 -12.18
CA GLU A 100 0.64 7.86 -13.39
C GLU A 100 -0.67 8.65 -13.39
N PHE A 101 -1.31 8.80 -12.23
CA PHE A 101 -2.50 9.65 -12.09
C PHE A 101 -2.21 11.11 -12.42
N ARG A 102 -1.13 11.66 -11.86
CA ARG A 102 -0.71 13.05 -12.11
C ARG A 102 -0.42 13.27 -13.58
N LYS A 103 0.31 12.34 -14.20
CA LYS A 103 0.61 12.37 -15.63
C LYS A 103 -0.65 12.30 -16.50
N ALA A 104 -1.56 11.36 -16.20
CA ALA A 104 -2.83 11.25 -16.91
C ALA A 104 -3.71 12.50 -16.75
N LYS A 105 -3.61 13.20 -15.62
CA LYS A 105 -4.29 14.46 -15.38
C LYS A 105 -3.69 15.60 -16.22
N GLU A 106 -2.35 15.71 -16.30
CA GLU A 106 -1.64 16.66 -17.16
C GLU A 106 -1.95 16.41 -18.65
N GLU A 107 -2.09 15.15 -19.06
CA GLU A 107 -2.46 14.74 -20.41
C GLU A 107 -3.97 14.94 -20.72
N GLY A 108 -4.78 15.36 -19.76
CA GLY A 108 -6.21 15.64 -19.94
C GLY A 108 -7.14 14.40 -19.90
N TYR A 109 -6.63 13.23 -19.56
CA TYR A 109 -7.45 12.01 -19.42
C TYR A 109 -8.23 12.00 -18.10
N VAL A 110 -7.71 12.63 -17.07
CA VAL A 110 -8.33 12.69 -15.74
C VAL A 110 -8.88 14.10 -15.50
N ARG A 111 -10.12 14.17 -14.99
CA ARG A 111 -10.78 15.43 -14.69
C ARG A 111 -10.00 16.28 -13.69
N GLU A 112 -10.06 17.60 -13.81
CA GLU A 112 -9.27 18.53 -13.00
C GLU A 112 -9.53 18.45 -11.49
N ASP A 113 -10.78 18.22 -11.09
CA ASP A 113 -11.16 18.15 -9.69
C ASP A 113 -10.97 16.74 -9.07
N ALA A 114 -10.42 15.79 -9.84
CA ALA A 114 -10.16 14.46 -9.34
C ALA A 114 -9.03 14.44 -8.30
N LYS A 115 -9.18 13.52 -7.34
CA LYS A 115 -8.26 13.26 -6.24
C LYS A 115 -7.91 11.78 -6.17
N ILE A 116 -6.69 11.49 -5.70
CA ILE A 116 -6.20 10.14 -5.48
C ILE A 116 -5.62 10.00 -4.08
N GLY A 117 -5.80 8.83 -3.47
CA GLY A 117 -5.26 8.45 -2.18
C GLY A 117 -5.26 6.93 -2.02
N LEU A 118 -5.34 6.46 -0.78
CA LEU A 118 -5.59 5.06 -0.44
C LEU A 118 -6.62 4.96 0.68
N ILE A 119 -7.23 3.81 0.85
CA ILE A 119 -8.12 3.52 1.97
C ILE A 119 -7.27 2.84 3.04
N ASN A 120 -7.13 3.47 4.20
CA ASN A 120 -6.30 2.95 5.27
C ASN A 120 -7.13 2.26 6.36
N CYS A 121 -6.54 1.24 6.99
CA CYS A 121 -7.08 0.55 8.15
C CYS A 121 -6.23 0.93 9.37
N PHE A 122 -6.75 1.82 10.20
CA PHE A 122 -6.06 2.25 11.41
C PHE A 122 -6.42 1.36 12.61
N ALA A 123 -5.40 0.83 13.26
CA ALA A 123 -5.53 0.07 14.49
C ALA A 123 -4.58 0.65 15.54
N PRO A 124 -5.02 1.65 16.34
CA PRO A 124 -4.18 2.20 17.38
C PRO A 124 -3.79 1.13 18.41
N PRO A 125 -2.49 0.85 18.57
CA PRO A 125 -2.05 -0.13 19.55
C PRO A 125 -2.05 0.46 20.96
N TYR A 126 -2.17 -0.37 21.98
CA TYR A 126 -2.07 0.02 23.39
C TYR A 126 -1.11 -0.89 24.12
N THR A 127 -0.56 -0.38 25.23
CA THR A 127 0.18 -1.17 26.21
C THR A 127 -0.67 -1.45 27.44
N ARG A 128 -0.11 -2.22 28.39
CA ARG A 128 -0.61 -2.31 29.77
C ARG A 128 -0.44 -0.97 30.52
N GLU A 129 -1.07 -0.83 31.72
CA GLU A 129 -1.05 0.40 32.51
C GLU A 129 0.37 0.81 32.93
N ASP A 130 1.24 -0.17 33.31
CA ASP A 130 2.64 0.06 33.65
C ASP A 130 3.57 -0.57 32.62
N PRO A 131 3.83 0.11 31.47
CA PRO A 131 4.61 -0.45 30.39
C PRO A 131 6.11 -0.47 30.72
N THR A 132 6.79 -1.53 30.33
CA THR A 132 8.26 -1.57 30.31
C THR A 132 8.80 -0.81 29.10
N PRO A 133 10.12 -0.49 29.04
CA PRO A 133 10.74 0.08 27.88
C PRO A 133 10.54 -0.78 26.61
N GLU A 134 10.54 -2.10 26.76
CA GLU A 134 10.30 -3.05 25.66
C GLU A 134 8.85 -2.99 25.17
N ASP A 135 7.88 -2.81 26.07
CA ASP A 135 6.47 -2.63 25.69
C ASP A 135 6.28 -1.33 24.90
N LEU A 136 6.95 -0.25 25.30
CA LEU A 136 6.91 1.05 24.60
C LEU A 136 7.56 0.97 23.22
N GLU A 137 8.67 0.25 23.10
CA GLU A 137 9.32 0.01 21.81
C GLU A 137 8.45 -0.84 20.89
N ALA A 138 7.83 -1.90 21.40
CA ALA A 138 6.88 -2.72 20.64
C ALA A 138 5.69 -1.90 20.17
N LEU A 139 5.12 -1.04 21.03
CA LEU A 139 4.04 -0.12 20.71
C LEU A 139 4.45 0.83 19.57
N ARG A 140 5.66 1.45 19.67
CA ARG A 140 6.19 2.35 18.67
C ARG A 140 6.34 1.67 17.32
N MET A 141 6.86 0.44 17.30
CA MET A 141 7.04 -0.33 16.08
C MET A 141 5.72 -0.78 15.48
N GLU A 142 4.76 -1.22 16.29
CA GLU A 142 3.44 -1.62 15.83
C GLU A 142 2.69 -0.45 15.19
N ASP A 143 2.67 0.71 15.87
CA ASP A 143 2.11 1.94 15.32
C ASP A 143 2.86 2.39 14.06
N GLY A 144 4.18 2.30 14.10
CA GLY A 144 5.06 2.67 13.00
C GLY A 144 4.79 1.87 11.72
N ILE A 145 4.69 0.55 11.83
CA ILE A 145 4.50 -0.36 10.70
C ILE A 145 3.06 -0.32 10.18
N ASN A 146 2.08 -0.29 11.08
CA ASN A 146 0.68 -0.42 10.69
C ASN A 146 0.01 0.91 10.35
N ASN A 147 0.33 1.99 11.09
CA ASN A 147 -0.33 3.28 10.93
C ASN A 147 0.57 4.33 10.27
N ARG A 148 1.70 4.70 10.92
CA ARG A 148 2.57 5.79 10.44
C ARG A 148 3.20 5.51 9.09
N TRP A 149 3.53 4.25 8.77
CA TRP A 149 4.05 3.87 7.46
C TRP A 149 3.21 4.41 6.30
N TRP A 150 1.90 4.25 6.40
CA TRP A 150 0.96 4.66 5.35
C TRP A 150 0.57 6.13 5.45
N LEU A 151 0.49 6.68 6.68
CA LEU A 151 0.20 8.10 6.89
C LEU A 151 1.33 8.97 6.38
N ASP A 152 2.57 8.71 6.78
CA ASP A 152 3.74 9.49 6.39
C ASP A 152 3.96 9.38 4.87
N LEU A 153 3.78 8.19 4.30
CA LEU A 153 3.86 7.99 2.85
C LEU A 153 2.89 8.90 2.08
N VAL A 154 1.64 8.98 2.54
CA VAL A 154 0.59 9.73 1.82
C VAL A 154 0.65 11.22 2.10
N ALA A 155 0.90 11.61 3.36
CA ALA A 155 0.88 13.00 3.78
C ALA A 155 2.21 13.72 3.53
N GLU A 156 3.32 13.04 3.69
CA GLU A 156 4.66 13.63 3.68
C GLU A 156 5.56 13.13 2.55
N GLY A 157 5.20 12.00 1.93
CA GLY A 157 5.93 11.42 0.79
C GLY A 157 7.18 10.64 1.19
N HIS A 158 7.32 10.25 2.45
CA HIS A 158 8.40 9.41 2.94
C HIS A 158 7.88 8.32 3.88
N LEU A 159 8.71 7.37 4.24
CA LEU A 159 8.43 6.35 5.25
C LEU A 159 9.01 6.79 6.60
N PRO A 160 8.48 6.31 7.75
CA PRO A 160 8.95 6.71 9.08
C PRO A 160 10.40 6.25 9.32
N GLU A 161 11.33 7.18 9.48
CA GLU A 161 12.77 6.93 9.58
C GLU A 161 13.14 6.06 10.79
N ASP A 162 12.47 6.24 11.91
CA ASP A 162 12.68 5.45 13.12
C ASP A 162 12.33 3.97 12.92
N VAL A 163 11.28 3.70 12.15
CA VAL A 163 10.89 2.32 11.77
C VAL A 163 11.92 1.73 10.81
N LEU A 164 12.32 2.50 9.79
CA LEU A 164 13.31 2.04 8.81
C LEU A 164 14.63 1.69 9.47
N SER A 165 15.13 2.52 10.38
CA SER A 165 16.37 2.27 11.14
C SER A 165 16.28 0.99 11.96
N THR A 166 15.16 0.79 12.66
CA THR A 166 14.95 -0.44 13.47
C THR A 166 14.85 -1.69 12.59
N LEU A 167 14.20 -1.60 11.41
CA LEU A 167 14.13 -2.72 10.47
C LEU A 167 15.50 -3.07 9.89
N GLU A 168 16.35 -2.07 9.61
CA GLU A 168 17.72 -2.25 9.17
C GLU A 168 18.55 -2.97 10.23
N GLU A 169 18.53 -2.52 11.49
CA GLU A 169 19.22 -3.15 12.60
C GLU A 169 18.80 -4.62 12.81
N LYS A 170 17.53 -4.93 12.58
CA LYS A 170 16.99 -6.30 12.67
C LYS A 170 17.19 -7.15 11.43
N GLY A 171 17.83 -6.64 10.38
CA GLY A 171 18.01 -7.32 9.11
C GLY A 171 16.72 -7.63 8.34
N LEU A 172 15.68 -6.86 8.62
CA LEU A 172 14.37 -6.94 7.97
C LEU A 172 14.20 -5.87 6.88
N ASP A 173 15.25 -5.12 6.62
CA ASP A 173 15.29 -4.05 5.64
C ASP A 173 15.41 -4.56 4.18
N ARG A 174 15.28 -3.59 3.28
CA ARG A 174 15.18 -3.77 1.83
C ARG A 174 16.50 -4.02 1.10
N LYS A 175 17.67 -4.10 1.75
CA LYS A 175 19.01 -4.08 1.13
C LYS A 175 19.31 -5.15 0.05
N SER A 176 18.40 -6.04 -0.22
CA SER A 176 18.58 -7.13 -1.19
C SER A 176 17.66 -7.06 -2.41
N VAL A 177 17.02 -5.92 -2.67
CA VAL A 177 16.07 -5.78 -3.78
C VAL A 177 16.38 -4.50 -4.56
N VAL A 178 17.49 -4.52 -5.24
CA VAL A 178 17.79 -3.58 -6.32
C VAL A 178 17.77 -4.34 -7.62
#